data_f5761e31de9771607db5e83136528a1d
#
_entry.id   f5761e31de9771607db5e83136528a1d
#
_cell.length_a   1.000
_cell.length_b   1.000
_cell.length_c   1.000
_cell.angle_alpha   90.00
_cell.angle_beta   90.00
_cell.angle_gamma   90.00
#
_symmetry.space_group_name_H-M   'P 1'
#
loop_
_entity.id
_entity.type
_entity.pdbx_description
1 polymer ?
#
loop_
_entity_poly.entity_id
_entity_poly.type
_entity_poly.pdbx_seq_one_letter_code
_entity_poly.pdbx_strand_id
1 'polypeptide(L)'
;MHNQRNLLLAVLLSGLLILGWDAAMGWLYPQTDSAVAEKVDTPTEAIEAKHTREGGLNDPVAIAQEKADLQTSLARADRVAVAAPQIAGSINPVGARIDDVTLKSHRESVKEASGPVRLFSPQGTPAQHFAQFGWVGEGIRAPDGQTVWQTEGGPLSPDSPVTMRWNNGEGQLFTIRLTVDDNYLITAEQTVANTGDGAVIVRPFALLNRTSRTASASSWTLHSGPIGYFGDGVQFGPDYDELDEDGPMTPEGRAGWVGFTDIYWLSALAPQAGSDADAEFRAMGGEHYRASLVYQPVSVAPGQQVTRTTRLFVGAKDNEVLNAYEDAGIPGFGNAIDWGWFGVIEKPILWLLKHLYDLVGNFGVAIILLTVIVRLLMFPIAQKQFGSMAAMKAVQPKMKAIQERHKDDKQKQQQEIMKLYKEEGVNPLAGCLPLLLQIPIFFGLYKVLMLSIEMRHKPFALWIDDLSAPDPAHILNLFGALPFDVPSLIAIGPLAVLLGVTMWLTFRLNPTAMDPMQQQIFSIMPWVLMFVMAPFAAGLLLYWITNNLLTLAQQSYLYSKNPQLKAQANKDKADRELAAGRDKKGKA
;
A
#
# COMPACT_ATOMS: atom_id res chain seq x y z
N MET A 1 12.71 30.56 -33.10
CA MET A 1 13.27 29.20 -32.98
C MET A 1 13.97 28.92 -31.65
N HIS A 2 14.50 29.91 -30.91
CA HIS A 2 15.13 29.69 -29.59
C HIS A 2 14.13 29.26 -28.47
N ASN A 3 12.89 29.76 -28.52
CA ASN A 3 11.87 29.45 -27.48
C ASN A 3 11.36 28.00 -27.50
N GLN A 4 11.27 27.37 -28.68
CA GLN A 4 10.82 25.98 -28.78
C GLN A 4 11.86 25.00 -28.26
N ARG A 5 13.14 25.31 -28.45
CA ARG A 5 14.26 24.52 -27.90
C ARG A 5 14.33 24.58 -26.36
N ASN A 6 14.05 25.76 -25.80
CA ASN A 6 14.01 25.94 -24.35
C ASN A 6 12.77 25.29 -23.71
N LEU A 7 11.64 25.24 -24.42
CA LEU A 7 10.45 24.51 -23.99
C LEU A 7 10.67 22.98 -24.00
N LEU A 8 11.26 22.46 -25.08
CA LEU A 8 11.67 21.05 -25.16
C LEU A 8 12.68 20.67 -24.08
N LEU A 9 13.65 21.57 -23.83
CA LEU A 9 14.61 21.41 -22.72
C LEU A 9 13.94 21.46 -21.34
N ALA A 10 12.95 22.32 -21.12
CA ALA A 10 12.22 22.40 -19.85
C ALA A 10 11.35 21.17 -19.62
N VAL A 11 10.68 20.65 -20.65
CA VAL A 11 9.90 19.41 -20.58
C VAL A 11 10.83 18.20 -20.36
N LEU A 12 11.96 18.14 -21.08
CA LEU A 12 12.99 17.13 -20.88
C LEU A 12 13.63 17.22 -19.49
N LEU A 13 13.93 18.42 -18.99
CA LEU A 13 14.46 18.64 -17.64
C LEU A 13 13.44 18.32 -16.55
N SER A 14 12.16 18.64 -16.75
CA SER A 14 11.10 18.26 -15.81
C SER A 14 10.86 16.75 -15.81
N GLY A 15 10.88 16.11 -16.98
CA GLY A 15 10.85 14.65 -17.09
C GLY A 15 12.09 14.00 -16.47
N LEU A 16 13.28 14.55 -16.72
CA LEU A 16 14.53 14.12 -16.07
C LEU A 16 14.53 14.38 -14.54
N LEU A 17 13.86 15.43 -14.07
CA LEU A 17 13.73 15.74 -12.64
C LEU A 17 12.77 14.76 -11.96
N ILE A 18 11.72 14.34 -12.64
CA ILE A 18 10.77 13.32 -12.14
C ILE A 18 11.42 11.93 -12.19
N LEU A 19 12.08 11.59 -13.29
CA LEU A 19 12.78 10.30 -13.46
C LEU A 19 14.14 10.27 -12.74
N GLY A 20 14.77 11.42 -12.53
CA GLY A 20 16.04 11.57 -11.82
C GLY A 20 15.89 11.83 -10.32
N TRP A 21 14.66 11.93 -9.81
CA TRP A 21 14.40 12.14 -8.38
C TRP A 21 14.93 10.97 -7.55
N ASP A 22 14.72 9.74 -7.99
CA ASP A 22 15.26 8.53 -7.36
C ASP A 22 16.80 8.52 -7.39
N ALA A 23 17.39 8.87 -8.54
CA ALA A 23 18.85 9.00 -8.66
C ALA A 23 19.41 10.17 -7.83
N ALA A 24 18.68 11.29 -7.72
CA ALA A 24 19.09 12.44 -6.91
C ALA A 24 18.94 12.17 -5.41
N MET A 25 17.91 11.43 -5.00
CA MET A 25 17.73 11.01 -3.62
C MET A 25 18.76 9.94 -3.24
N GLY A 26 19.09 8.99 -4.11
CA GLY A 26 20.20 8.06 -3.92
C GLY A 26 21.57 8.74 -3.83
N TRP A 27 21.76 9.91 -4.47
CA TRP A 27 23.00 10.69 -4.36
C TRP A 27 23.06 11.60 -3.11
N LEU A 28 21.92 12.16 -2.69
CA LEU A 28 21.81 13.02 -1.49
C LEU A 28 21.75 12.21 -0.18
N TYR A 29 21.28 10.98 -0.25
CA TYR A 29 21.26 10.01 0.83
C TYR A 29 21.87 8.71 0.31
N PRO A 30 23.21 8.63 0.18
CA PRO A 30 23.84 7.41 -0.29
C PRO A 30 23.56 6.28 0.70
N GLN A 31 22.71 5.38 0.33
CA GLN A 31 22.77 4.02 0.83
C GLN A 31 24.09 3.47 0.32
N THR A 32 24.88 2.90 1.19
CA THR A 32 26.23 2.41 0.89
C THR A 32 26.16 1.22 -0.05
N ASP A 33 26.12 1.51 -1.34
CA ASP A 33 26.25 0.52 -2.39
C ASP A 33 27.72 0.23 -2.69
N SER A 34 28.13 -0.98 -2.46
CA SER A 34 29.35 -1.53 -3.03
C SER A 34 28.98 -2.28 -4.32
N ALA A 35 28.91 -1.55 -5.42
CA ALA A 35 28.59 -2.12 -6.72
C ALA A 35 29.87 -2.45 -7.51
N VAL A 36 29.95 -3.67 -8.00
CA VAL A 36 30.80 -4.07 -9.12
C VAL A 36 29.99 -3.93 -10.41
N ALA A 37 30.38 -2.95 -11.23
CA ALA A 37 29.77 -2.76 -12.55
C ALA A 37 30.29 -3.81 -13.54
N GLU A 38 29.42 -4.63 -14.08
CA GLU A 38 29.70 -5.44 -15.25
C GLU A 38 28.78 -5.03 -16.41
N LYS A 39 29.36 -4.97 -17.60
CA LYS A 39 28.77 -4.44 -18.84
C LYS A 39 27.54 -5.21 -19.27
N VAL A 40 26.47 -4.48 -19.58
CA VAL A 40 25.27 -5.03 -20.21
C VAL A 40 25.25 -4.66 -21.68
N ASP A 41 25.33 -5.66 -22.54
CA ASP A 41 24.89 -5.61 -23.92
C ASP A 41 23.38 -5.90 -23.98
N THR A 42 22.67 -5.00 -24.64
CA THR A 42 21.20 -4.97 -24.72
C THR A 42 20.66 -6.10 -25.61
N PRO A 43 19.49 -6.70 -25.31
CA PRO A 43 18.24 -6.21 -25.87
C PRO A 43 17.13 -5.99 -24.84
N THR A 44 16.26 -5.04 -25.13
CA THR A 44 15.10 -4.63 -24.34
C THR A 44 14.08 -5.77 -24.23
N GLU A 45 14.30 -6.68 -23.29
CA GLU A 45 13.23 -7.48 -22.73
C GLU A 45 12.53 -6.61 -21.69
N ALA A 46 11.20 -6.53 -21.80
CA ALA A 46 10.38 -5.93 -20.76
C ALA A 46 10.76 -6.60 -19.43
N ILE A 47 11.29 -5.83 -18.47
CA ILE A 47 11.55 -6.31 -17.11
C ILE A 47 10.18 -6.70 -16.56
N GLU A 48 9.82 -7.98 -16.59
CA GLU A 48 8.70 -8.50 -15.85
C GLU A 48 8.97 -8.19 -14.37
N ALA A 49 8.05 -7.46 -13.73
CA ALA A 49 8.21 -7.11 -12.34
C ALA A 49 8.38 -8.40 -11.53
N LYS A 50 9.48 -8.53 -10.77
CA LYS A 50 9.82 -9.72 -9.97
C LYS A 50 8.66 -10.10 -9.02
N HIS A 51 7.84 -9.12 -8.61
CA HIS A 51 6.72 -9.27 -7.69
C HIS A 51 5.45 -8.63 -8.25
N THR A 52 4.30 -9.25 -7.99
CA THR A 52 3.00 -8.64 -8.27
C THR A 52 2.64 -7.61 -7.19
N ARG A 53 1.74 -6.68 -7.50
CA ARG A 53 1.28 -5.69 -6.53
C ARG A 53 0.74 -6.34 -5.24
N GLU A 54 -0.05 -7.38 -5.35
CA GLU A 54 -0.73 -8.02 -4.21
C GLU A 54 0.05 -9.20 -3.60
N GLY A 55 1.18 -9.54 -4.21
CA GLY A 55 1.92 -10.75 -3.88
C GLY A 55 1.40 -11.98 -4.61
N GLY A 56 1.96 -13.15 -4.25
CA GLY A 56 1.67 -14.41 -4.91
C GLY A 56 2.66 -14.72 -6.05
N LEU A 57 2.64 -15.97 -6.51
CA LEU A 57 3.48 -16.41 -7.63
C LEU A 57 3.00 -15.76 -8.93
N ASN A 58 3.93 -15.29 -9.76
CA ASN A 58 3.67 -14.69 -11.07
C ASN A 58 4.21 -15.52 -12.24
N ASP A 59 5.13 -16.46 -11.97
CA ASP A 59 5.66 -17.38 -12.98
C ASP A 59 4.67 -18.54 -13.24
N PRO A 60 4.17 -18.72 -14.48
CA PRO A 60 3.26 -19.81 -14.82
C PRO A 60 3.78 -21.21 -14.49
N VAL A 61 5.10 -21.42 -14.60
CA VAL A 61 5.74 -22.72 -14.28
C VAL A 61 5.68 -22.96 -12.77
N ALA A 62 6.03 -21.94 -11.96
CA ALA A 62 5.96 -22.02 -10.50
C ALA A 62 4.51 -22.22 -10.02
N ILE A 63 3.53 -21.55 -10.65
CA ILE A 63 2.10 -21.71 -10.32
C ILE A 63 1.63 -23.14 -10.61
N ALA A 64 2.02 -23.72 -11.78
CA ALA A 64 1.67 -25.09 -12.13
C ALA A 64 2.32 -26.10 -11.17
N GLN A 65 3.58 -25.87 -10.80
CA GLN A 65 4.31 -26.71 -9.83
C GLN A 65 3.67 -26.61 -8.44
N GLU A 66 3.37 -25.40 -7.94
CA GLU A 66 2.66 -25.19 -6.66
C GLU A 66 1.39 -26.02 -6.60
N LYS A 67 0.57 -25.96 -7.66
CA LYS A 67 -0.67 -26.72 -7.72
C LYS A 67 -0.46 -28.24 -7.63
N ALA A 68 0.56 -28.77 -8.30
CA ALA A 68 0.89 -30.19 -8.27
C ALA A 68 1.43 -30.62 -6.89
N ASP A 69 2.33 -29.81 -6.31
CA ASP A 69 2.93 -30.07 -5.01
C ASP A 69 1.92 -30.01 -3.89
N LEU A 70 0.95 -29.06 -3.94
CA LEU A 70 -0.15 -28.98 -3.01
C LEU A 70 -1.04 -30.22 -3.04
N GLN A 71 -1.38 -30.74 -4.22
CA GLN A 71 -2.15 -31.97 -4.36
C GLN A 71 -1.48 -33.15 -3.64
N THR A 72 -0.15 -33.24 -3.73
CA THR A 72 0.62 -34.32 -3.09
C THR A 72 0.77 -34.08 -1.59
N SER A 73 1.17 -32.88 -1.19
CA SER A 73 1.50 -32.54 0.21
C SER A 73 0.26 -32.52 1.11
N LEU A 74 -0.89 -32.10 0.59
CA LEU A 74 -2.15 -32.02 1.36
C LEU A 74 -2.97 -33.33 1.35
N ALA A 75 -2.62 -34.31 0.49
CA ALA A 75 -3.30 -35.60 0.42
C ALA A 75 -3.00 -36.54 1.60
N ARG A 76 -2.10 -36.19 2.49
CA ARG A 76 -1.76 -37.01 3.67
C ARG A 76 -2.96 -37.13 4.61
N ALA A 77 -3.31 -38.37 4.94
CA ALA A 77 -4.49 -38.69 5.76
C ALA A 77 -4.35 -38.30 7.25
N ASP A 78 -3.12 -38.07 7.73
CA ASP A 78 -2.81 -37.74 9.13
C ASP A 78 -2.88 -36.23 9.43
N ARG A 79 -3.15 -35.39 8.43
CA ARG A 79 -3.31 -33.94 8.62
C ARG A 79 -4.57 -33.62 9.42
N VAL A 80 -4.48 -32.67 10.35
CA VAL A 80 -5.61 -32.19 11.14
C VAL A 80 -6.22 -30.96 10.49
N ALA A 81 -7.51 -31.01 10.14
CA ALA A 81 -8.18 -29.90 9.50
C ALA A 81 -8.27 -28.67 10.41
N VAL A 82 -8.18 -27.46 9.80
CA VAL A 82 -8.50 -26.17 10.40
C VAL A 82 -9.81 -25.67 9.80
N ALA A 83 -10.81 -25.39 10.63
CA ALA A 83 -12.17 -25.03 10.23
C ALA A 83 -12.71 -23.87 11.08
N ALA A 84 -12.00 -22.75 11.11
CA ALA A 84 -12.43 -21.53 11.79
C ALA A 84 -13.31 -20.64 10.87
N PRO A 85 -14.01 -19.63 11.41
CA PRO A 85 -14.88 -18.76 10.62
C PRO A 85 -14.17 -18.05 9.47
N GLN A 86 -12.98 -17.50 9.68
CA GLN A 86 -12.23 -16.72 8.70
C GLN A 86 -11.13 -17.50 7.98
N ILE A 87 -10.60 -18.59 8.59
CA ILE A 87 -9.52 -19.38 8.03
C ILE A 87 -9.91 -20.84 7.88
N ALA A 88 -9.36 -21.47 6.84
CA ALA A 88 -9.46 -22.91 6.60
C ALA A 88 -8.08 -23.44 6.18
N GLY A 89 -7.89 -24.74 6.32
CA GLY A 89 -6.64 -25.39 5.95
C GLY A 89 -6.36 -26.64 6.74
N SER A 90 -5.09 -26.91 7.03
CA SER A 90 -4.72 -28.09 7.82
C SER A 90 -3.35 -27.94 8.50
N ILE A 91 -3.18 -28.70 9.57
CA ILE A 91 -1.94 -28.81 10.37
C ILE A 91 -1.23 -30.10 9.95
N ASN A 92 0.06 -30.00 9.73
CA ASN A 92 0.92 -31.15 9.46
C ASN A 92 1.49 -31.69 10.79
N PRO A 93 1.19 -32.94 11.19
CA PRO A 93 1.73 -33.50 12.41
C PRO A 93 3.24 -33.78 12.35
N VAL A 94 3.85 -33.77 11.15
CA VAL A 94 5.31 -33.87 11.01
C VAL A 94 5.91 -32.48 11.25
N GLY A 95 6.68 -32.37 12.34
CA GLY A 95 7.29 -31.11 12.77
C GLY A 95 6.32 -30.13 13.43
N ALA A 96 5.06 -30.54 13.70
CA ALA A 96 4.01 -29.69 14.29
C ALA A 96 3.84 -28.37 13.51
N ARG A 97 3.71 -28.44 12.20
CA ARG A 97 3.65 -27.26 11.32
C ARG A 97 2.21 -26.85 11.01
N ILE A 98 1.97 -25.57 11.05
CA ILE A 98 0.81 -24.95 10.41
C ILE A 98 1.31 -24.47 9.05
N ASP A 99 1.04 -25.24 7.99
CA ASP A 99 1.62 -25.08 6.66
C ASP A 99 0.58 -25.08 5.53
N ASP A 100 -0.70 -24.93 5.88
CA ASP A 100 -1.81 -24.84 4.95
C ASP A 100 -2.89 -23.95 5.57
N VAL A 101 -2.93 -22.68 5.15
CA VAL A 101 -3.94 -21.71 5.58
C VAL A 101 -4.44 -20.92 4.39
N THR A 102 -5.77 -20.91 4.24
CA THR A 102 -6.51 -20.11 3.26
C THR A 102 -7.51 -19.19 3.95
N LEU A 103 -7.74 -18.02 3.38
CA LEU A 103 -8.69 -17.02 3.89
C LEU A 103 -10.06 -17.19 3.23
N LYS A 104 -11.09 -17.52 4.01
CA LYS A 104 -12.43 -17.82 3.48
C LYS A 104 -13.13 -16.60 2.90
N SER A 105 -12.87 -15.41 3.45
CA SER A 105 -13.53 -14.16 3.03
C SER A 105 -12.81 -13.41 1.92
N HIS A 106 -11.63 -13.89 1.47
CA HIS A 106 -10.82 -13.22 0.46
C HIS A 106 -10.48 -14.17 -0.68
N ARG A 107 -10.66 -13.70 -1.92
CA ARG A 107 -10.32 -14.43 -3.14
C ARG A 107 -9.06 -13.91 -3.79
N GLU A 108 -8.38 -14.76 -4.57
CA GLU A 108 -7.14 -14.38 -5.28
C GLU A 108 -7.38 -13.33 -6.37
N SER A 109 -8.57 -13.28 -6.96
CA SER A 109 -8.96 -12.27 -7.95
C SER A 109 -10.45 -11.98 -7.90
N VAL A 110 -10.88 -10.93 -8.61
CA VAL A 110 -12.31 -10.56 -8.77
C VAL A 110 -13.13 -11.61 -9.56
N LYS A 111 -12.47 -12.56 -10.24
CA LYS A 111 -13.17 -13.60 -11.01
C LYS A 111 -13.83 -14.59 -10.06
N GLU A 112 -15.11 -14.92 -10.30
CA GLU A 112 -15.86 -15.87 -9.48
C GLU A 112 -15.21 -17.26 -9.39
N ALA A 113 -14.50 -17.67 -10.42
CA ALA A 113 -13.79 -18.95 -10.48
C ALA A 113 -12.46 -18.96 -9.72
N SER A 114 -12.00 -17.81 -9.19
CA SER A 114 -10.75 -17.75 -8.41
C SER A 114 -10.94 -18.41 -7.04
N GLY A 115 -9.89 -19.09 -6.58
CA GLY A 115 -9.85 -19.70 -5.26
C GLY A 115 -9.77 -18.69 -4.10
N PRO A 116 -9.85 -19.17 -2.86
CA PRO A 116 -9.55 -18.36 -1.69
C PRO A 116 -8.06 -18.02 -1.67
N VAL A 117 -7.70 -16.85 -1.13
CA VAL A 117 -6.31 -16.46 -0.92
C VAL A 117 -5.61 -17.47 -0.02
N ARG A 118 -4.49 -18.03 -0.49
CA ARG A 118 -3.63 -18.92 0.28
C ARG A 118 -2.49 -18.13 0.88
N LEU A 119 -2.39 -18.15 2.21
CA LEU A 119 -1.30 -17.48 2.94
C LEU A 119 -0.18 -18.45 3.31
N PHE A 120 -0.55 -19.69 3.71
CA PHE A 120 0.45 -20.71 4.05
C PHE A 120 0.41 -21.84 3.05
N SER A 121 1.61 -22.24 2.63
CA SER A 121 1.88 -23.38 1.75
C SER A 121 2.99 -24.26 2.33
N PRO A 122 2.93 -25.60 2.13
CA PRO A 122 3.86 -26.56 2.72
C PRO A 122 5.33 -26.29 2.36
N GLN A 123 6.21 -26.77 3.22
CA GLN A 123 7.66 -26.74 2.95
C GLN A 123 8.00 -27.50 1.66
N GLY A 124 8.86 -26.91 0.83
CA GLY A 124 9.32 -27.47 -0.43
C GLY A 124 8.45 -27.10 -1.63
N THR A 125 7.32 -26.40 -1.43
CA THR A 125 6.52 -25.84 -2.54
C THR A 125 7.08 -24.49 -3.00
N PRO A 126 6.84 -24.05 -4.23
CA PRO A 126 7.25 -22.72 -4.71
C PRO A 126 6.76 -21.54 -3.89
N ALA A 127 5.56 -21.66 -3.28
CA ALA A 127 4.95 -20.64 -2.42
C ALA A 127 5.15 -20.90 -0.93
N GLN A 128 6.17 -21.66 -0.55
CA GLN A 128 6.42 -22.06 0.82
C GLN A 128 6.27 -20.92 1.81
N HIS A 129 5.34 -21.10 2.77
CA HIS A 129 5.15 -20.20 3.91
C HIS A 129 4.46 -20.99 5.03
N PHE A 130 5.08 -21.09 6.20
CA PHE A 130 4.53 -21.87 7.31
C PHE A 130 5.01 -21.38 8.66
N ALA A 131 4.26 -21.72 9.72
CA ALA A 131 4.65 -21.56 11.09
C ALA A 131 5.04 -22.91 11.71
N GLN A 132 6.00 -22.89 12.61
CA GLN A 132 6.43 -24.06 13.38
C GLN A 132 6.70 -23.67 14.84
N PHE A 133 6.31 -24.54 15.76
CA PHE A 133 6.57 -24.43 17.20
C PHE A 133 7.47 -25.57 17.63
N GLY A 134 8.43 -25.28 18.52
CA GLY A 134 9.37 -26.32 18.97
C GLY A 134 10.19 -25.91 20.17
N TRP A 135 11.20 -26.72 20.47
CA TRP A 135 12.14 -26.48 21.56
C TRP A 135 13.57 -26.80 21.12
N VAL A 136 14.50 -26.06 21.69
CA VAL A 136 15.91 -26.41 21.71
C VAL A 136 16.26 -26.79 23.14
N GLY A 137 17.06 -27.82 23.33
CA GLY A 137 17.51 -28.25 24.67
C GLY A 137 18.94 -28.76 24.64
N GLU A 138 19.66 -28.53 25.70
CA GLU A 138 21.01 -29.09 25.90
C GLU A 138 20.94 -30.38 26.71
N GLY A 139 21.58 -31.44 26.22
CA GLY A 139 21.61 -32.74 26.90
C GLY A 139 20.30 -33.51 26.89
N ILE A 140 19.32 -33.10 26.09
CA ILE A 140 18.06 -33.82 25.91
C ILE A 140 17.75 -33.96 24.41
N ARG A 141 17.00 -34.99 24.07
CA ARG A 141 16.42 -35.13 22.73
C ARG A 141 15.17 -34.29 22.65
N ALA A 142 15.29 -33.11 22.02
CA ALA A 142 14.16 -32.23 21.69
C ALA A 142 13.48 -32.66 20.39
N PRO A 143 12.17 -32.33 20.17
CA PRO A 143 11.51 -32.57 18.89
C PRO A 143 12.09 -31.67 17.81
N ASP A 144 12.23 -32.19 16.59
CA ASP A 144 12.75 -31.52 15.41
C ASP A 144 11.68 -31.37 14.30
N GLY A 145 12.08 -30.83 13.14
CA GLY A 145 11.20 -30.66 12.00
C GLY A 145 10.75 -31.96 11.31
N GLN A 146 11.30 -33.15 11.69
CA GLN A 146 10.90 -34.45 11.17
C GLN A 146 10.15 -35.28 12.21
N THR A 147 10.03 -34.79 13.42
CA THR A 147 9.32 -35.47 14.50
C THR A 147 7.85 -35.64 14.15
N VAL A 148 7.34 -36.87 14.23
CA VAL A 148 5.93 -37.19 14.02
C VAL A 148 5.19 -37.06 15.35
N TRP A 149 4.25 -36.17 15.43
CA TRP A 149 3.46 -35.90 16.62
C TRP A 149 2.18 -36.74 16.63
N GLN A 150 1.79 -37.21 17.80
CA GLN A 150 0.47 -37.81 18.04
C GLN A 150 -0.53 -36.67 18.21
N THR A 151 -1.64 -36.70 17.47
CA THR A 151 -2.66 -35.66 17.47
C THR A 151 -3.93 -36.15 18.13
N GLU A 152 -4.53 -35.30 18.97
CA GLU A 152 -5.82 -35.52 19.64
C GLU A 152 -6.73 -34.30 19.37
N GLY A 153 -8.03 -34.55 19.12
CA GLY A 153 -9.00 -33.52 18.83
C GLY A 153 -9.02 -33.16 17.35
N GLY A 154 -9.81 -32.16 17.01
CA GLY A 154 -9.97 -31.62 15.64
C GLY A 154 -11.28 -32.00 14.98
N PRO A 155 -11.68 -31.22 13.94
CA PRO A 155 -10.93 -30.12 13.33
C PRO A 155 -10.70 -28.97 14.31
N LEU A 156 -9.57 -28.23 14.12
CA LEU A 156 -9.31 -27.02 14.90
C LEU A 156 -10.35 -25.96 14.59
N SER A 157 -11.14 -25.60 15.59
CA SER A 157 -12.17 -24.57 15.52
C SER A 157 -12.23 -23.81 16.85
N PRO A 158 -12.96 -22.67 16.95
CA PRO A 158 -13.08 -21.95 18.22
C PRO A 158 -13.52 -22.81 19.41
N ASP A 159 -14.38 -23.78 19.16
CA ASP A 159 -14.91 -24.69 20.19
C ASP A 159 -14.14 -26.02 20.31
N SER A 160 -13.20 -26.30 19.39
CA SER A 160 -12.51 -27.59 19.32
C SER A 160 -10.99 -27.41 19.23
N PRO A 161 -10.26 -27.46 20.34
CA PRO A 161 -8.80 -27.39 20.34
C PRO A 161 -8.18 -28.68 19.79
N VAL A 162 -6.93 -28.54 19.30
CA VAL A 162 -6.08 -29.67 18.88
C VAL A 162 -4.90 -29.77 19.79
N THR A 163 -4.58 -30.97 20.27
CA THR A 163 -3.41 -31.25 21.11
C THR A 163 -2.48 -32.18 20.35
N MET A 164 -1.20 -31.81 20.26
CA MET A 164 -0.13 -32.63 19.69
C MET A 164 0.82 -33.01 20.80
N ARG A 165 1.17 -34.29 20.90
CA ARG A 165 2.06 -34.83 21.93
C ARG A 165 3.19 -35.64 21.32
N TRP A 166 4.37 -35.53 21.95
CA TRP A 166 5.52 -36.34 21.60
C TRP A 166 6.35 -36.64 22.87
N ASN A 167 6.67 -37.92 23.08
CA ASN A 167 7.52 -38.39 24.17
C ASN A 167 8.89 -38.72 23.57
N ASN A 168 9.97 -38.18 24.15
CA ASN A 168 11.32 -38.43 23.67
C ASN A 168 11.90 -39.76 24.07
N GLY A 169 11.23 -40.51 24.97
CA GLY A 169 11.73 -41.78 25.53
C GLY A 169 12.77 -41.62 26.62
N GLU A 170 13.14 -40.40 27.01
CA GLU A 170 14.16 -40.08 28.02
C GLU A 170 13.55 -39.40 29.26
N GLY A 171 12.22 -39.43 29.36
CA GLY A 171 11.49 -38.89 30.50
C GLY A 171 10.88 -37.50 30.24
N GLN A 172 10.95 -36.95 29.02
CA GLN A 172 10.30 -35.69 28.72
C GLN A 172 9.12 -35.89 27.77
N LEU A 173 7.98 -35.28 28.13
CA LEU A 173 6.77 -35.19 27.30
C LEU A 173 6.61 -33.76 26.83
N PHE A 174 6.62 -33.59 25.50
CA PHE A 174 6.37 -32.33 24.82
C PHE A 174 4.92 -32.30 24.34
N THR A 175 4.23 -31.19 24.61
CA THR A 175 2.83 -30.98 24.21
C THR A 175 2.66 -29.61 23.58
N ILE A 176 1.98 -29.55 22.45
CA ILE A 176 1.51 -28.31 21.83
C ILE A 176 -0.01 -28.36 21.77
N ARG A 177 -0.67 -27.44 22.48
CA ARG A 177 -2.12 -27.28 22.42
C ARG A 177 -2.45 -26.06 21.60
N LEU A 178 -3.21 -26.26 20.52
CA LEU A 178 -3.64 -25.20 19.62
C LEU A 178 -5.11 -24.87 19.86
N THR A 179 -5.40 -23.57 19.90
CA THR A 179 -6.76 -23.01 19.86
C THR A 179 -6.80 -21.94 18.77
N VAL A 180 -7.97 -21.66 18.22
CA VAL A 180 -8.18 -20.62 17.21
C VAL A 180 -9.38 -19.78 17.62
N ASP A 181 -9.34 -18.49 17.32
CA ASP A 181 -10.47 -17.58 17.53
C ASP A 181 -11.38 -17.47 16.28
N ASP A 182 -12.36 -16.58 16.34
CA ASP A 182 -13.30 -16.34 15.23
C ASP A 182 -12.68 -15.57 14.05
N ASN A 183 -11.51 -14.95 14.25
CA ASN A 183 -10.82 -14.16 13.22
C ASN A 183 -9.59 -14.91 12.68
N TYR A 184 -8.39 -14.47 13.00
CA TYR A 184 -7.14 -14.92 12.37
C TYR A 184 -6.07 -15.37 13.38
N LEU A 185 -6.40 -15.50 14.67
CA LEU A 185 -5.41 -15.76 15.71
C LEU A 185 -5.44 -17.23 16.16
N ILE A 186 -4.33 -17.90 16.00
CA ILE A 186 -4.08 -19.23 16.54
C ILE A 186 -3.18 -19.08 17.77
N THR A 187 -3.58 -19.64 18.90
CA THR A 187 -2.79 -19.65 20.13
C THR A 187 -2.18 -21.03 20.33
N ALA A 188 -0.85 -21.07 20.47
CA ALA A 188 -0.08 -22.27 20.74
C ALA A 188 0.46 -22.26 22.17
N GLU A 189 -0.01 -23.21 23.00
CA GLU A 189 0.50 -23.47 24.34
C GLU A 189 1.53 -24.60 24.22
N GLN A 190 2.82 -24.27 24.40
CA GLN A 190 3.94 -25.20 24.33
C GLN A 190 4.33 -25.63 25.74
N THR A 191 4.08 -26.88 26.09
CA THR A 191 4.36 -27.44 27.42
C THR A 191 5.43 -28.52 27.31
N VAL A 192 6.40 -28.50 28.21
CA VAL A 192 7.33 -29.61 28.45
C VAL A 192 7.17 -30.06 29.87
N ALA A 193 6.87 -31.34 30.05
CA ALA A 193 6.82 -32.03 31.36
C ALA A 193 8.04 -32.94 31.48
N ASN A 194 8.75 -32.83 32.60
CA ASN A 194 9.93 -33.66 32.92
C ASN A 194 9.58 -34.71 33.97
N THR A 195 9.51 -35.96 33.56
CA THR A 195 9.31 -37.13 34.43
C THR A 195 10.59 -37.91 34.64
N GLY A 196 11.74 -37.44 34.12
CA GLY A 196 13.07 -38.03 34.35
C GLY A 196 13.64 -37.63 35.70
N ASP A 197 14.81 -38.19 36.02
CA ASP A 197 15.45 -38.04 37.35
C ASP A 197 16.27 -36.75 37.50
N GLY A 198 16.65 -36.10 36.40
CA GLY A 198 17.45 -34.87 36.37
C GLY A 198 16.68 -33.65 35.87
N ALA A 199 17.09 -32.46 36.30
CA ALA A 199 16.58 -31.22 35.72
C ALA A 199 17.08 -31.07 34.28
N VAL A 200 16.21 -30.60 33.40
CA VAL A 200 16.52 -30.34 31.99
C VAL A 200 16.39 -28.86 31.67
N ILE A 201 17.23 -28.34 30.77
CA ILE A 201 17.16 -26.97 30.33
C ILE A 201 16.60 -26.97 28.89
N VAL A 202 15.49 -26.27 28.71
CA VAL A 202 14.83 -26.15 27.40
C VAL A 202 14.61 -24.68 27.04
N ARG A 203 14.64 -24.40 25.77
CA ARG A 203 14.35 -23.10 25.20
C ARG A 203 13.25 -23.26 24.16
N PRO A 204 12.00 -22.88 24.46
CA PRO A 204 10.92 -22.87 23.48
C PRO A 204 11.18 -21.85 22.37
N PHE A 205 10.73 -22.15 21.17
CA PHE A 205 10.76 -21.21 20.03
C PHE A 205 9.50 -21.32 19.19
N ALA A 206 9.22 -20.26 18.45
CA ALA A 206 8.27 -20.25 17.35
C ALA A 206 8.93 -19.58 16.15
N LEU A 207 8.64 -20.05 14.95
CA LEU A 207 9.22 -19.49 13.73
C LEU A 207 8.20 -19.43 12.59
N LEU A 208 8.41 -18.47 11.71
CA LEU A 208 7.81 -18.36 10.38
C LEU A 208 8.90 -18.56 9.35
N ASN A 209 8.68 -19.45 8.39
CA ASN A 209 9.51 -19.57 7.21
C ASN A 209 8.69 -19.11 6.01
N ARG A 210 9.28 -18.28 5.13
CA ARG A 210 8.63 -17.73 3.96
C ARG A 210 9.58 -17.64 2.77
N THR A 211 9.07 -17.83 1.56
CA THR A 211 9.77 -17.44 0.33
C THR A 211 9.47 -15.99 -0.03
N SER A 212 10.47 -15.22 -0.50
CA SER A 212 10.24 -13.88 -1.04
C SER A 212 9.50 -13.89 -2.38
N ARG A 213 9.46 -15.02 -3.09
CA ARG A 213 8.79 -15.18 -4.40
C ARG A 213 7.30 -14.80 -4.38
N THR A 214 6.66 -14.93 -3.23
CA THR A 214 5.25 -14.56 -3.02
C THR A 214 5.06 -13.20 -2.39
N ALA A 215 6.11 -12.43 -2.15
CA ALA A 215 6.02 -11.10 -1.57
C ALA A 215 5.28 -10.13 -2.50
N SER A 216 4.53 -9.21 -1.94
CA SER A 216 3.98 -8.09 -2.71
C SER A 216 5.09 -7.11 -3.12
N ALA A 217 4.88 -6.36 -4.20
CA ALA A 217 5.83 -5.36 -4.63
C ALA A 217 6.03 -4.29 -3.55
N SER A 218 7.29 -4.10 -3.14
CA SER A 218 7.68 -3.03 -2.22
C SER A 218 7.87 -1.71 -2.96
N SER A 219 7.63 -0.59 -2.30
CA SER A 219 7.85 0.75 -2.86
C SER A 219 8.20 1.72 -1.72
N TRP A 220 8.61 2.93 -2.06
CA TRP A 220 8.91 3.98 -1.07
C TRP A 220 7.74 4.31 -0.11
N THR A 221 6.52 3.89 -0.44
CA THR A 221 5.31 4.08 0.40
C THR A 221 4.77 2.80 1.02
N LEU A 222 5.31 1.64 0.64
CA LEU A 222 4.76 0.33 0.97
C LEU A 222 5.89 -0.64 1.26
N HIS A 223 5.96 -1.16 2.48
CA HIS A 223 6.89 -2.21 2.84
C HIS A 223 6.26 -3.60 2.68
N SER A 224 7.02 -4.51 2.09
CA SER A 224 6.71 -5.94 1.99
C SER A 224 7.93 -6.74 2.39
N GLY A 225 7.81 -7.54 3.43
CA GLY A 225 8.94 -8.28 3.98
C GLY A 225 8.87 -8.50 5.48
N PRO A 226 10.02 -8.68 6.12
CA PRO A 226 10.15 -8.77 7.57
C PRO A 226 9.57 -7.54 8.28
N ILE A 227 8.88 -7.76 9.39
CA ILE A 227 8.25 -6.71 10.19
C ILE A 227 8.16 -7.16 11.66
N GLY A 228 8.20 -6.23 12.59
CA GLY A 228 7.97 -6.55 13.99
C GLY A 228 7.79 -5.32 14.87
N TYR A 229 7.41 -5.57 16.14
CA TYR A 229 7.34 -4.55 17.17
C TYR A 229 8.49 -4.77 18.16
N PHE A 230 9.38 -3.79 18.28
CA PHE A 230 10.57 -3.86 19.12
C PHE A 230 10.69 -2.59 19.96
N GLY A 231 10.96 -2.77 21.25
CA GLY A 231 11.04 -1.64 22.18
C GLY A 231 9.71 -0.92 22.31
N ASP A 232 9.53 0.18 21.58
CA ASP A 232 8.38 1.08 21.67
C ASP A 232 7.67 1.33 20.33
N GLY A 233 8.05 0.61 19.25
CA GLY A 233 7.46 0.84 17.93
C GLY A 233 7.53 -0.31 16.95
N VAL A 234 6.71 -0.19 15.89
CA VAL A 234 6.75 -1.10 14.75
C VAL A 234 7.92 -0.71 13.86
N GLN A 235 8.73 -1.70 13.49
CA GLN A 235 9.82 -1.58 12.55
C GLN A 235 9.46 -2.32 11.27
N PHE A 236 9.51 -1.60 10.14
CA PHE A 236 9.32 -2.12 8.80
C PHE A 236 10.70 -2.40 8.21
N GLY A 237 11.08 -3.65 8.18
CA GLY A 237 12.42 -4.09 7.78
C GLY A 237 12.98 -5.17 8.71
N PRO A 238 14.16 -5.72 8.38
CA PRO A 238 14.98 -5.46 7.21
C PRO A 238 14.30 -5.89 5.89
N ASP A 239 14.78 -5.37 4.75
CA ASP A 239 14.37 -5.88 3.45
C ASP A 239 14.99 -7.26 3.17
N TYR A 240 14.45 -8.01 2.20
CA TYR A 240 14.96 -9.34 1.87
C TYR A 240 16.41 -9.28 1.37
N ASP A 241 16.73 -8.28 0.54
CA ASP A 241 18.08 -8.09 -0.01
C ASP A 241 19.09 -7.74 1.09
N GLU A 242 18.71 -6.94 2.09
CA GLU A 242 19.55 -6.65 3.27
C GLU A 242 19.87 -7.93 4.07
N LEU A 243 18.91 -8.85 4.22
CA LEU A 243 19.14 -10.11 4.91
C LEU A 243 20.06 -11.06 4.13
N ASP A 244 20.05 -10.98 2.80
CA ASP A 244 20.96 -11.75 1.95
C ASP A 244 22.39 -11.19 2.01
N GLU A 245 22.55 -9.86 2.08
CA GLU A 245 23.85 -9.19 2.08
C GLU A 245 24.48 -9.11 3.48
N ASP A 246 23.71 -8.66 4.49
CA ASP A 246 24.22 -8.38 5.84
C ASP A 246 24.13 -9.60 6.79
N GLY A 247 23.36 -10.63 6.39
CA GLY A 247 23.17 -11.84 7.18
C GLY A 247 22.09 -11.69 8.28
N PRO A 248 22.12 -12.54 9.32
CA PRO A 248 21.09 -12.54 10.35
C PRO A 248 21.01 -11.23 11.13
N MET A 249 19.79 -10.70 11.28
CA MET A 249 19.52 -9.50 12.05
C MET A 249 18.74 -9.83 13.34
N THR A 250 19.27 -9.36 14.46
CA THR A 250 18.58 -9.39 15.76
C THR A 250 18.18 -7.97 16.11
N PRO A 251 16.89 -7.61 16.02
CA PRO A 251 16.43 -6.26 16.36
C PRO A 251 16.71 -5.91 17.82
N GLU A 252 17.02 -4.66 18.07
CA GLU A 252 17.22 -4.16 19.43
C GLU A 252 15.90 -4.01 20.18
N GLY A 253 15.90 -4.33 21.45
CA GLY A 253 14.73 -4.20 22.33
C GLY A 253 13.91 -5.48 22.45
N ARG A 254 12.91 -5.43 23.33
CA ARG A 254 12.03 -6.56 23.60
C ARG A 254 11.07 -6.77 22.44
N ALA A 255 10.95 -7.99 21.97
CA ALA A 255 10.02 -8.34 20.92
C ALA A 255 8.57 -8.36 21.45
N GLY A 256 7.72 -7.49 20.93
CA GLY A 256 6.27 -7.56 21.10
C GLY A 256 5.62 -8.53 20.12
N TRP A 257 6.10 -8.58 18.91
CA TRP A 257 5.78 -9.55 17.86
C TRP A 257 6.79 -9.45 16.71
N VAL A 258 6.84 -10.50 15.87
CA VAL A 258 7.75 -10.59 14.71
C VAL A 258 7.09 -11.38 13.60
N GLY A 259 7.32 -11.02 12.34
CA GLY A 259 6.71 -11.74 11.22
C GLY A 259 7.05 -11.22 9.84
N PHE A 260 6.13 -11.46 8.90
CA PHE A 260 6.21 -11.02 7.51
C PHE A 260 4.93 -10.30 7.12
N THR A 261 5.07 -9.18 6.43
CA THR A 261 3.96 -8.38 5.92
C THR A 261 3.97 -8.29 4.40
N ASP A 262 2.79 -8.14 3.83
CA ASP A 262 2.51 -7.72 2.46
C ASP A 262 1.59 -6.51 2.48
N ILE A 263 1.15 -6.03 1.33
CA ILE A 263 0.16 -4.93 1.26
C ILE A 263 -1.08 -5.25 2.09
N TYR A 264 -1.66 -6.45 1.91
CA TYR A 264 -2.94 -6.83 2.52
C TYR A 264 -2.83 -7.90 3.60
N TRP A 265 -1.71 -8.62 3.67
CA TRP A 265 -1.57 -9.83 4.47
C TRP A 265 -0.49 -9.66 5.53
N LEU A 266 -0.69 -10.35 6.64
CA LEU A 266 0.27 -10.40 7.73
C LEU A 266 0.32 -11.83 8.28
N SER A 267 1.53 -12.32 8.53
CA SER A 267 1.80 -13.45 9.41
C SER A 267 2.72 -12.99 10.53
N ALA A 268 2.31 -13.15 11.78
CA ALA A 268 3.08 -12.65 12.92
C ALA A 268 3.01 -13.58 14.11
N LEU A 269 4.12 -13.70 14.82
CA LEU A 269 4.26 -14.41 16.09
C LEU A 269 4.36 -13.39 17.21
N ALA A 270 3.50 -13.49 18.21
CA ALA A 270 3.52 -12.63 19.39
C ALA A 270 3.65 -13.48 20.66
N PRO A 271 4.62 -13.19 21.55
CA PRO A 271 4.70 -13.86 22.83
C PRO A 271 3.51 -13.45 23.71
N GLN A 272 3.16 -14.27 24.68
CA GLN A 272 2.22 -13.87 25.72
C GLN A 272 2.73 -12.63 26.46
N ALA A 273 1.84 -11.72 26.78
CA ALA A 273 2.18 -10.52 27.55
C ALA A 273 2.96 -10.89 28.83
N GLY A 274 4.07 -10.19 29.06
CA GLY A 274 4.95 -10.47 30.20
C GLY A 274 6.02 -11.55 29.96
N SER A 275 6.00 -12.26 28.82
CA SER A 275 7.06 -13.20 28.44
C SER A 275 8.20 -12.49 27.72
N ASP A 276 9.45 -12.87 28.01
CA ASP A 276 10.62 -12.39 27.30
C ASP A 276 11.01 -13.37 26.19
N ALA A 277 11.09 -12.86 24.98
CA ALA A 277 11.56 -13.58 23.81
C ALA A 277 12.45 -12.68 22.96
N ASP A 278 13.51 -13.25 22.44
CA ASP A 278 14.39 -12.61 21.48
C ASP A 278 13.85 -12.86 20.06
N ALA A 279 13.94 -11.88 19.18
CA ALA A 279 13.56 -12.01 17.78
C ALA A 279 14.79 -12.07 16.89
N GLU A 280 14.72 -12.82 15.80
CA GLU A 280 15.75 -12.87 14.78
C GLU A 280 15.12 -12.99 13.39
N PHE A 281 15.64 -12.23 12.45
CA PHE A 281 15.41 -12.41 11.02
C PHE A 281 16.65 -13.00 10.36
N ARG A 282 16.46 -13.97 9.45
CA ARG A 282 17.55 -14.67 8.81
C ARG A 282 17.20 -15.11 7.38
N ALA A 283 18.12 -14.89 6.44
CA ALA A 283 18.10 -15.56 5.14
C ALA A 283 18.52 -17.02 5.28
N MET A 284 17.78 -17.92 4.63
CA MET A 284 18.02 -19.36 4.66
C MET A 284 18.64 -19.87 3.35
N GLY A 285 18.88 -18.95 2.38
CA GLY A 285 19.29 -19.25 1.01
C GLY A 285 18.13 -19.66 0.10
N GLY A 286 18.32 -19.49 -1.21
CA GLY A 286 17.31 -19.86 -2.20
C GLY A 286 15.98 -19.09 -2.07
N GLU A 287 16.05 -17.79 -1.78
CA GLU A 287 14.89 -16.90 -1.60
C GLU A 287 13.97 -17.31 -0.44
N HIS A 288 14.51 -18.01 0.58
CA HIS A 288 13.79 -18.39 1.80
C HIS A 288 14.30 -17.61 3.00
N TYR A 289 13.37 -17.13 3.81
CA TYR A 289 13.64 -16.28 4.97
C TYR A 289 12.90 -16.80 6.20
N ARG A 290 13.45 -16.50 7.35
CA ARG A 290 12.91 -16.91 8.65
C ARG A 290 12.77 -15.70 9.57
N ALA A 291 11.60 -15.58 10.19
CA ALA A 291 11.38 -14.77 11.38
C ALA A 291 11.17 -15.70 12.58
N SER A 292 11.88 -15.51 13.67
CA SER A 292 11.81 -16.39 14.83
C SER A 292 11.67 -15.62 16.14
N LEU A 293 10.90 -16.20 17.06
CA LEU A 293 10.86 -15.85 18.48
C LEU A 293 11.50 -16.98 19.28
N VAL A 294 12.51 -16.66 20.08
CA VAL A 294 13.22 -17.63 20.93
C VAL A 294 13.09 -17.17 22.38
N TYR A 295 12.43 -17.98 23.20
CA TYR A 295 12.24 -17.67 24.61
C TYR A 295 13.52 -17.88 25.41
N GLN A 296 13.59 -17.23 26.57
CA GLN A 296 14.70 -17.43 27.49
C GLN A 296 14.76 -18.91 27.98
N PRO A 297 15.95 -19.45 28.20
CA PRO A 297 16.10 -20.80 28.71
C PRO A 297 15.39 -20.99 30.05
N VAL A 298 14.73 -22.14 30.21
CA VAL A 298 14.05 -22.48 31.45
C VAL A 298 14.47 -23.86 31.93
N SER A 299 14.78 -23.97 33.21
CA SER A 299 15.07 -25.26 33.88
C SER A 299 13.76 -25.90 34.32
N VAL A 300 13.56 -27.17 33.92
CA VAL A 300 12.40 -28.00 34.33
C VAL A 300 12.89 -29.10 35.23
N ALA A 301 12.61 -28.98 36.53
CA ALA A 301 13.00 -29.98 37.54
C ALA A 301 12.20 -31.28 37.35
N PRO A 302 12.70 -32.41 37.91
CA PRO A 302 11.94 -33.66 37.96
C PRO A 302 10.54 -33.48 38.53
N GLY A 303 9.53 -34.05 37.87
CA GLY A 303 8.12 -33.95 38.25
C GLY A 303 7.46 -32.58 37.95
N GLN A 304 8.17 -31.65 37.36
CA GLN A 304 7.66 -30.32 37.00
C GLN A 304 7.33 -30.21 35.51
N GLN A 305 6.51 -29.20 35.18
CA GLN A 305 6.25 -28.80 33.81
C GLN A 305 6.32 -27.29 33.64
N VAL A 306 6.65 -26.84 32.44
CA VAL A 306 6.67 -25.41 32.05
C VAL A 306 5.90 -25.22 30.76
N THR A 307 5.08 -24.19 30.73
CA THR A 307 4.30 -23.79 29.54
C THR A 307 4.73 -22.42 29.07
N ARG A 308 4.82 -22.24 27.74
CA ARG A 308 4.96 -20.96 27.07
C ARG A 308 3.86 -20.82 26.02
N THR A 309 3.26 -19.64 25.96
CA THR A 309 2.19 -19.36 25.02
C THR A 309 2.68 -18.39 23.94
N THR A 310 2.50 -18.77 22.70
CA THR A 310 2.77 -17.94 21.53
C THR A 310 1.48 -17.79 20.73
N ARG A 311 1.16 -16.57 20.33
CA ARG A 311 0.03 -16.26 19.44
C ARG A 311 0.55 -16.13 18.01
N LEU A 312 -0.08 -16.81 17.07
CA LEU A 312 0.18 -16.74 15.65
C LEU A 312 -1.00 -16.03 14.97
N PHE A 313 -0.76 -14.85 14.46
CA PHE A 313 -1.69 -14.20 13.53
C PHE A 313 -1.36 -14.65 12.10
N VAL A 314 -2.37 -15.06 11.33
CA VAL A 314 -2.25 -15.37 9.91
C VAL A 314 -3.51 -14.92 9.17
N GLY A 315 -3.48 -13.74 8.58
CA GLY A 315 -4.72 -13.16 8.05
C GLY A 315 -4.58 -11.85 7.30
N ALA A 316 -5.74 -11.26 7.05
CA ALA A 316 -5.87 -9.95 6.44
C ALA A 316 -5.54 -8.83 7.43
N LYS A 317 -4.90 -7.77 6.94
CA LYS A 317 -4.65 -6.55 7.72
C LYS A 317 -5.91 -5.68 7.79
N ASP A 318 -6.97 -6.22 8.37
CA ASP A 318 -8.17 -5.47 8.71
C ASP A 318 -7.90 -4.55 9.90
N ASN A 319 -8.14 -3.25 9.73
CA ASN A 319 -7.81 -2.25 10.73
C ASN A 319 -8.55 -2.46 12.07
N GLU A 320 -9.81 -2.90 12.04
CA GLU A 320 -10.60 -3.15 13.26
C GLU A 320 -10.12 -4.40 13.98
N VAL A 321 -9.80 -5.47 13.22
CA VAL A 321 -9.29 -6.72 13.77
C VAL A 321 -7.92 -6.52 14.42
N LEU A 322 -7.01 -5.80 13.74
CA LEU A 322 -5.68 -5.51 14.28
C LEU A 322 -5.73 -4.65 15.55
N ASN A 323 -6.59 -3.62 15.57
CA ASN A 323 -6.80 -2.80 16.77
C ASN A 323 -7.41 -3.62 17.93
N ALA A 324 -8.36 -4.51 17.66
CA ALA A 324 -8.92 -5.39 18.67
C ALA A 324 -7.85 -6.33 19.30
N TYR A 325 -6.90 -6.81 18.51
CA TYR A 325 -5.77 -7.59 19.04
C TYR A 325 -4.75 -6.73 19.79
N GLU A 326 -4.58 -5.46 19.42
CA GLU A 326 -3.79 -4.49 20.19
C GLU A 326 -4.40 -4.28 21.58
N ASP A 327 -5.72 -4.06 21.64
CA ASP A 327 -6.48 -3.95 22.90
C ASP A 327 -6.43 -5.25 23.74
N ALA A 328 -6.32 -6.40 23.06
CA ALA A 328 -6.13 -7.71 23.70
C ALA A 328 -4.66 -8.00 24.09
N GLY A 329 -3.77 -7.01 24.00
CA GLY A 329 -2.41 -7.05 24.52
C GLY A 329 -1.34 -7.56 23.53
N ILE A 330 -1.51 -7.34 22.22
CA ILE A 330 -0.42 -7.42 21.23
C ILE A 330 0.03 -5.98 20.91
N PRO A 331 1.17 -5.50 21.44
CA PRO A 331 1.49 -4.09 21.42
C PRO A 331 1.67 -3.57 20.00
N GLY A 332 1.06 -2.40 19.69
CA GLY A 332 1.22 -1.69 18.42
C GLY A 332 0.73 -2.46 17.20
N PHE A 333 -0.16 -3.46 17.37
CA PHE A 333 -0.56 -4.35 16.27
C PHE A 333 -1.39 -3.64 15.20
N GLY A 334 -2.16 -2.61 15.56
CA GLY A 334 -2.87 -1.74 14.62
C GLY A 334 -1.95 -0.94 13.70
N ASN A 335 -0.67 -0.80 14.06
CA ASN A 335 0.34 -0.13 13.25
C ASN A 335 1.13 -1.11 12.33
N ALA A 336 0.72 -2.38 12.25
CA ALA A 336 1.22 -3.31 11.23
C ALA A 336 0.79 -2.90 9.81
N ILE A 337 -0.21 -2.01 9.68
CA ILE A 337 -0.50 -1.25 8.47
C ILE A 337 0.41 -0.03 8.47
N ASP A 338 1.22 0.13 7.43
CA ASP A 338 2.12 1.29 7.29
C ASP A 338 1.35 2.58 6.96
N TRP A 339 0.78 3.19 7.98
CA TRP A 339 0.13 4.51 7.84
C TRP A 339 1.14 5.63 7.64
N GLY A 340 2.39 5.48 8.07
CA GLY A 340 3.43 6.49 7.98
C GLY A 340 3.05 7.82 8.64
N TRP A 341 3.62 8.90 8.13
CA TRP A 341 3.42 10.26 8.66
C TRP A 341 1.98 10.78 8.54
N PHE A 342 1.26 10.31 7.54
CA PHE A 342 -0.09 10.79 7.23
C PHE A 342 -1.19 10.00 7.96
N GLY A 343 -0.85 9.08 8.85
CA GLY A 343 -1.82 8.27 9.60
C GLY A 343 -2.89 9.09 10.35
N VAL A 344 -2.54 10.31 10.79
CA VAL A 344 -3.49 11.27 11.41
C VAL A 344 -4.61 11.69 10.43
N ILE A 345 -4.36 11.65 9.14
CA ILE A 345 -5.32 11.98 8.07
C ILE A 345 -5.94 10.71 7.50
N GLU A 346 -5.15 9.67 7.32
CA GLU A 346 -5.56 8.40 6.70
C GLU A 346 -6.60 7.64 7.53
N LYS A 347 -6.35 7.48 8.83
CA LYS A 347 -7.29 6.79 9.73
C LYS A 347 -8.67 7.46 9.78
N PRO A 348 -8.83 8.79 9.93
CA PRO A 348 -10.11 9.47 9.80
C PRO A 348 -10.77 9.34 8.42
N ILE A 349 -9.99 9.35 7.33
CA ILE A 349 -10.51 9.13 5.98
C ILE A 349 -11.08 7.72 5.85
N LEU A 350 -10.33 6.69 6.28
CA LEU A 350 -10.80 5.29 6.27
C LEU A 350 -12.05 5.12 7.13
N TRP A 351 -12.05 5.67 8.35
CA TRP A 351 -13.20 5.61 9.24
C TRP A 351 -14.45 6.23 8.59
N LEU A 352 -14.32 7.43 8.01
CA LEU A 352 -15.45 8.09 7.35
C LEU A 352 -15.89 7.30 6.10
N LEU A 353 -14.93 6.76 5.33
CA LEU A 353 -15.22 6.00 4.12
C LEU A 353 -16.00 4.70 4.44
N LYS A 354 -15.63 4.00 5.53
CA LYS A 354 -16.36 2.80 6.01
C LYS A 354 -17.80 3.16 6.42
N HIS A 355 -17.98 4.22 7.22
CA HIS A 355 -19.34 4.65 7.62
C HIS A 355 -20.20 5.09 6.43
N LEU A 356 -19.61 5.74 5.44
CA LEU A 356 -20.32 6.08 4.21
C LEU A 356 -20.66 4.83 3.40
N TYR A 357 -19.76 3.83 3.36
CA TYR A 357 -20.03 2.55 2.73
C TYR A 357 -21.17 1.80 3.42
N ASP A 358 -21.20 1.75 4.74
CA ASP A 358 -22.28 1.12 5.50
C ASP A 358 -23.63 1.77 5.21
N LEU A 359 -23.64 3.08 4.92
CA LEU A 359 -24.86 3.82 4.58
C LEU A 359 -25.34 3.53 3.14
N VAL A 360 -24.42 3.40 2.16
CA VAL A 360 -24.78 3.37 0.73
C VAL A 360 -24.50 2.02 0.05
N GLY A 361 -23.76 1.12 0.69
CA GLY A 361 -23.45 -0.23 0.17
C GLY A 361 -22.50 -0.26 -1.02
N ASN A 362 -21.85 0.86 -1.39
CA ASN A 362 -20.95 0.96 -2.53
C ASN A 362 -19.78 1.91 -2.24
N PHE A 363 -18.54 1.40 -2.31
CA PHE A 363 -17.35 2.23 -2.02
C PHE A 363 -17.11 3.35 -3.03
N GLY A 364 -17.45 3.17 -4.31
CA GLY A 364 -17.33 4.24 -5.30
C GLY A 364 -18.25 5.41 -4.98
N VAL A 365 -19.49 5.13 -4.57
CA VAL A 365 -20.43 6.15 -4.08
C VAL A 365 -19.92 6.77 -2.78
N ALA A 366 -19.36 5.98 -1.87
CA ALA A 366 -18.76 6.47 -0.63
C ALA A 366 -17.58 7.44 -0.89
N ILE A 367 -16.72 7.15 -1.89
CA ILE A 367 -15.64 8.05 -2.34
C ILE A 367 -16.21 9.38 -2.87
N ILE A 368 -17.28 9.33 -3.66
CA ILE A 368 -17.96 10.53 -4.16
C ILE A 368 -18.50 11.35 -3.00
N LEU A 369 -19.19 10.74 -2.05
CA LEU A 369 -19.74 11.41 -0.85
C LEU A 369 -18.63 11.98 0.02
N LEU A 370 -17.55 11.23 0.26
CA LEU A 370 -16.35 11.71 0.96
C LEU A 370 -15.82 12.99 0.30
N THR A 371 -15.70 12.97 -1.04
CA THR A 371 -15.23 14.13 -1.81
C THR A 371 -16.15 15.33 -1.63
N VAL A 372 -17.45 15.13 -1.65
CA VAL A 372 -18.45 16.20 -1.39
C VAL A 372 -18.28 16.76 0.01
N ILE A 373 -18.16 15.91 1.03
CA ILE A 373 -17.99 16.34 2.44
C ILE A 373 -16.71 17.17 2.59
N VAL A 374 -15.59 16.67 2.10
CA VAL A 374 -14.30 17.38 2.13
C VAL A 374 -14.41 18.74 1.43
N ARG A 375 -15.06 18.80 0.27
CA ARG A 375 -15.28 20.05 -0.46
C ARG A 375 -16.18 21.03 0.27
N LEU A 376 -17.20 20.55 0.94
CA LEU A 376 -18.08 21.40 1.77
C LEU A 376 -17.32 21.99 2.97
N LEU A 377 -16.50 21.19 3.64
CA LEU A 377 -15.66 21.65 4.75
C LEU A 377 -14.64 22.70 4.29
N MET A 378 -14.08 22.53 3.08
CA MET A 378 -13.11 23.45 2.49
C MET A 378 -13.76 24.67 1.80
N PHE A 379 -15.10 24.73 1.69
CA PHE A 379 -15.79 25.77 0.96
C PHE A 379 -15.47 27.21 1.45
N PRO A 380 -15.39 27.51 2.76
CA PRO A 380 -15.03 28.85 3.23
C PRO A 380 -13.63 29.29 2.79
N ILE A 381 -12.68 28.34 2.75
CA ILE A 381 -11.31 28.60 2.30
C ILE A 381 -11.32 28.89 0.80
N ALA A 382 -12.05 28.08 0.03
CA ALA A 382 -12.20 28.27 -1.41
C ALA A 382 -12.87 29.61 -1.78
N GLN A 383 -13.84 30.09 -0.99
CA GLN A 383 -14.44 31.42 -1.17
C GLN A 383 -13.42 32.56 -1.02
N LYS A 384 -12.60 32.50 0.04
CA LYS A 384 -11.54 33.51 0.29
C LYS A 384 -10.50 33.51 -0.83
N GLN A 385 -10.08 32.32 -1.27
CA GLN A 385 -9.17 32.16 -2.38
C GLN A 385 -9.74 32.75 -3.66
N PHE A 386 -11.01 32.48 -3.95
CA PHE A 386 -11.66 32.98 -5.14
C PHE A 386 -11.71 34.52 -5.18
N GLY A 387 -11.94 35.17 -4.04
CA GLY A 387 -11.83 36.62 -3.90
C GLY A 387 -10.42 37.13 -4.22
N SER A 388 -9.38 36.45 -3.72
CA SER A 388 -7.99 36.81 -4.03
C SER A 388 -7.63 36.60 -5.50
N MET A 389 -8.10 35.51 -6.12
CA MET A 389 -7.92 35.28 -7.56
C MET A 389 -8.62 36.33 -8.42
N ALA A 390 -9.81 36.79 -8.00
CA ALA A 390 -10.52 37.87 -8.68
C ALA A 390 -9.75 39.18 -8.61
N ALA A 391 -9.18 39.52 -7.44
CA ALA A 391 -8.33 40.68 -7.28
C ALA A 391 -7.05 40.58 -8.14
N MET A 392 -6.43 39.42 -8.19
CA MET A 392 -5.26 39.15 -9.05
C MET A 392 -5.59 39.38 -10.53
N LYS A 393 -6.76 38.93 -10.99
CA LYS A 393 -7.23 39.13 -12.38
C LYS A 393 -7.43 40.60 -12.69
N ALA A 394 -7.89 41.40 -11.74
CA ALA A 394 -8.07 42.85 -11.92
C ALA A 394 -6.73 43.59 -12.10
N VAL A 395 -5.66 43.09 -11.50
CA VAL A 395 -4.30 43.67 -11.56
C VAL A 395 -3.53 43.23 -12.83
N GLN A 396 -4.01 42.20 -13.53
CA GLN A 396 -3.36 41.62 -14.73
C GLN A 396 -2.99 42.63 -15.81
N PRO A 397 -3.85 43.60 -16.20
CA PRO A 397 -3.48 44.59 -17.23
C PRO A 397 -2.31 45.49 -16.80
N LYS A 398 -2.24 45.86 -15.50
CA LYS A 398 -1.12 46.65 -14.96
C LYS A 398 0.18 45.82 -14.96
N MET A 399 0.08 44.55 -14.63
CA MET A 399 1.21 43.61 -14.66
C MET A 399 1.79 43.44 -16.07
N LYS A 400 0.92 43.28 -17.11
CA LYS A 400 1.34 43.22 -18.51
C LYS A 400 2.07 44.49 -18.94
N ALA A 401 1.57 45.68 -18.56
CA ALA A 401 2.22 46.92 -18.85
C ALA A 401 3.63 47.05 -18.23
N ILE A 402 3.81 46.50 -17.00
CA ILE A 402 5.13 46.45 -16.36
C ILE A 402 6.05 45.45 -17.08
N GLN A 403 5.52 44.28 -17.47
CA GLN A 403 6.26 43.27 -18.23
C GLN A 403 6.73 43.80 -19.59
N GLU A 404 5.90 44.58 -20.28
CA GLU A 404 6.25 45.20 -21.55
C GLU A 404 7.27 46.32 -21.38
N ARG A 405 7.15 47.13 -20.31
CA ARG A 405 8.07 48.24 -20.04
C ARG A 405 9.47 47.79 -19.65
N HIS A 406 9.59 46.65 -18.98
CA HIS A 406 10.86 46.13 -18.47
C HIS A 406 11.23 44.78 -19.08
N LYS A 407 11.01 44.61 -20.40
CA LYS A 407 11.31 43.37 -21.13
C LYS A 407 12.76 42.93 -21.02
N ASP A 408 13.68 43.88 -21.01
CA ASP A 408 15.12 43.66 -21.04
C ASP A 408 15.76 43.59 -19.65
N ASP A 409 15.03 43.97 -18.60
CA ASP A 409 15.48 43.97 -17.21
C ASP A 409 14.53 43.13 -16.31
N LYS A 410 14.76 41.81 -16.28
CA LYS A 410 13.94 40.89 -15.52
C LYS A 410 13.95 41.15 -14.01
N GLN A 411 15.07 41.68 -13.48
CA GLN A 411 15.19 41.93 -12.03
C GLN A 411 14.31 43.12 -11.64
N LYS A 412 14.34 44.20 -12.42
CA LYS A 412 13.49 45.38 -12.22
C LYS A 412 12.01 45.06 -12.48
N GLN A 413 11.72 44.22 -13.49
CA GLN A 413 10.37 43.73 -13.77
C GLN A 413 9.79 43.01 -12.54
N GLN A 414 10.55 42.11 -11.91
CA GLN A 414 10.12 41.36 -10.74
C GLN A 414 9.93 42.26 -9.50
N GLN A 415 10.78 43.26 -9.31
CA GLN A 415 10.64 44.24 -8.23
C GLN A 415 9.38 45.08 -8.39
N GLU A 416 9.10 45.60 -9.58
CA GLU A 416 7.90 46.40 -9.87
C GLU A 416 6.62 45.57 -9.78
N ILE A 417 6.63 44.29 -10.17
CA ILE A 417 5.48 43.38 -9.99
C ILE A 417 5.22 43.13 -8.49
N MET A 418 6.27 42.89 -7.70
CA MET A 418 6.13 42.71 -6.25
C MET A 418 5.62 43.99 -5.56
N LYS A 419 6.05 45.16 -6.01
CA LYS A 419 5.56 46.45 -5.55
C LYS A 419 4.07 46.63 -5.89
N LEU A 420 3.67 46.34 -7.13
CA LEU A 420 2.29 46.34 -7.56
C LEU A 420 1.39 45.45 -6.69
N TYR A 421 1.84 44.23 -6.36
CA TYR A 421 1.07 43.33 -5.49
C TYR A 421 0.90 43.90 -4.08
N LYS A 422 1.91 44.57 -3.52
CA LYS A 422 1.81 45.26 -2.23
C LYS A 422 0.87 46.45 -2.28
N GLU A 423 0.92 47.25 -3.33
CA GLU A 423 0.07 48.45 -3.51
C GLU A 423 -1.41 48.07 -3.69
N GLU A 424 -1.69 47.01 -4.42
CA GLU A 424 -3.06 46.53 -4.68
C GLU A 424 -3.55 45.56 -3.57
N GLY A 425 -2.73 45.25 -2.56
CA GLY A 425 -3.10 44.33 -1.46
C GLY A 425 -3.36 42.89 -1.88
N VAL A 426 -2.78 42.45 -3.00
CA VAL A 426 -3.01 41.13 -3.57
C VAL A 426 -1.90 40.17 -3.16
N ASN A 427 -2.29 39.00 -2.63
CA ASN A 427 -1.34 37.95 -2.27
C ASN A 427 -1.26 36.90 -3.39
N PRO A 428 -0.13 36.78 -4.11
CA PRO A 428 0.04 35.79 -5.19
C PRO A 428 0.00 34.33 -4.68
N LEU A 429 0.35 34.09 -3.40
CA LEU A 429 0.33 32.75 -2.81
C LEU A 429 -1.10 32.28 -2.45
N ALA A 430 -2.08 33.18 -2.40
CA ALA A 430 -3.45 32.78 -2.13
C ALA A 430 -4.04 31.86 -3.20
N GLY A 431 -3.52 31.92 -4.43
CA GLY A 431 -3.92 31.06 -5.55
C GLY A 431 -3.50 29.59 -5.40
N CYS A 432 -2.38 29.31 -4.72
CA CYS A 432 -1.87 27.94 -4.54
C CYS A 432 -2.30 27.28 -3.21
N LEU A 433 -2.90 28.03 -2.28
CA LEU A 433 -3.31 27.51 -0.96
C LEU A 433 -4.19 26.25 -1.03
N PRO A 434 -5.19 26.14 -1.91
CA PRO A 434 -5.98 24.92 -2.02
C PRO A 434 -5.19 23.73 -2.53
N LEU A 435 -4.20 23.95 -3.38
CA LEU A 435 -3.32 22.86 -3.84
C LEU A 435 -2.52 22.29 -2.65
N LEU A 436 -1.97 23.16 -1.80
CA LEU A 436 -1.26 22.74 -0.60
C LEU A 436 -2.14 21.97 0.38
N LEU A 437 -3.41 22.38 0.55
CA LEU A 437 -4.38 21.66 1.39
C LEU A 437 -4.86 20.35 0.73
N GLN A 438 -4.88 20.30 -0.60
CA GLN A 438 -5.30 19.14 -1.35
C GLN A 438 -4.28 17.99 -1.29
N ILE A 439 -2.98 18.30 -1.23
CA ILE A 439 -1.90 17.32 -1.23
C ILE A 439 -2.03 16.30 -0.09
N PRO A 440 -2.18 16.68 1.19
CA PRO A 440 -2.35 15.71 2.27
C PRO A 440 -3.61 14.84 2.12
N ILE A 441 -4.72 15.41 1.64
CA ILE A 441 -5.96 14.66 1.41
C ILE A 441 -5.78 13.65 0.28
N PHE A 442 -5.10 14.05 -0.79
CA PHE A 442 -4.78 13.17 -1.91
C PHE A 442 -3.89 12.00 -1.49
N PHE A 443 -2.79 12.29 -0.79
CA PHE A 443 -1.91 11.23 -0.29
C PHE A 443 -2.59 10.32 0.72
N GLY A 444 -3.38 10.89 1.64
CA GLY A 444 -4.15 10.10 2.59
C GLY A 444 -5.14 9.16 1.90
N LEU A 445 -5.90 9.65 0.93
CA LEU A 445 -6.82 8.80 0.17
C LEU A 445 -6.08 7.78 -0.70
N TYR A 446 -4.96 8.16 -1.33
CA TYR A 446 -4.10 7.25 -2.09
C TYR A 446 -3.65 6.07 -1.22
N LYS A 447 -3.09 6.34 -0.04
CA LYS A 447 -2.65 5.27 0.87
C LYS A 447 -3.82 4.42 1.38
N VAL A 448 -4.94 5.03 1.75
CA VAL A 448 -6.16 4.30 2.16
C VAL A 448 -6.60 3.33 1.04
N LEU A 449 -6.67 3.79 -0.21
CA LEU A 449 -7.06 2.95 -1.34
C LEU A 449 -6.06 1.83 -1.65
N MET A 450 -4.78 2.05 -1.36
CA MET A 450 -3.72 1.08 -1.62
C MET A 450 -3.57 0.04 -0.52
N LEU A 451 -3.76 0.45 0.76
CA LEU A 451 -3.44 -0.38 1.93
C LEU A 451 -4.67 -1.07 2.53
N SER A 452 -5.86 -0.50 2.33
CA SER A 452 -7.07 -0.95 2.99
C SER A 452 -7.61 -2.23 2.35
N ILE A 453 -7.58 -3.32 3.10
CA ILE A 453 -8.13 -4.60 2.66
C ILE A 453 -9.65 -4.51 2.43
N GLU A 454 -10.33 -3.62 3.13
CA GLU A 454 -11.77 -3.39 3.03
C GLU A 454 -12.19 -2.91 1.64
N MET A 455 -11.27 -2.29 0.90
CA MET A 455 -11.51 -1.78 -0.46
C MET A 455 -11.09 -2.74 -1.57
N ARG A 456 -10.30 -3.75 -1.21
CA ARG A 456 -9.83 -4.76 -2.16
C ARG A 456 -11.00 -5.53 -2.77
N HIS A 457 -11.02 -5.63 -4.10
CA HIS A 457 -12.05 -6.33 -4.88
C HIS A 457 -13.47 -5.76 -4.66
N LYS A 458 -13.60 -4.46 -4.32
CA LYS A 458 -14.91 -3.81 -4.21
C LYS A 458 -15.28 -3.12 -5.52
N PRO A 459 -16.41 -3.52 -6.14
CA PRO A 459 -16.85 -2.93 -7.39
C PRO A 459 -17.43 -1.52 -7.17
N PHE A 460 -17.44 -0.73 -8.24
CA PHE A 460 -18.19 0.52 -8.29
C PHE A 460 -19.42 0.41 -9.18
N ALA A 461 -19.21 0.53 -10.48
CA ALA A 461 -20.26 0.50 -11.49
C ALA A 461 -19.67 0.21 -12.87
N LEU A 462 -20.48 -0.30 -13.80
CA LEU A 462 -20.14 -0.61 -15.19
C LEU A 462 -19.01 -1.65 -15.28
N TRP A 463 -17.83 -1.24 -15.74
CA TRP A 463 -16.66 -2.10 -15.94
C TRP A 463 -15.66 -2.09 -14.78
N ILE A 464 -15.94 -1.31 -13.71
CA ILE A 464 -15.03 -1.18 -12.58
C ILE A 464 -15.41 -2.22 -11.53
N ASP A 465 -14.71 -3.36 -11.56
CA ASP A 465 -14.92 -4.48 -10.65
C ASP A 465 -14.06 -4.39 -9.39
N ASP A 466 -12.99 -3.56 -9.44
CA ASP A 466 -12.08 -3.32 -8.33
C ASP A 466 -11.62 -1.87 -8.27
N LEU A 467 -12.06 -1.15 -7.24
CA LEU A 467 -11.66 0.25 -7.00
C LEU A 467 -10.21 0.39 -6.53
N SER A 468 -9.60 -0.66 -6.00
CA SER A 468 -8.22 -0.67 -5.53
C SER A 468 -7.21 -0.97 -6.65
N ALA A 469 -7.67 -1.51 -7.78
CA ALA A 469 -6.86 -1.81 -8.95
C ALA A 469 -6.92 -0.68 -10.01
N PRO A 470 -5.98 -0.63 -10.97
CA PRO A 470 -6.08 0.24 -12.14
C PRO A 470 -7.33 -0.04 -12.97
N ASP A 471 -7.75 0.95 -13.78
CA ASP A 471 -8.88 0.80 -14.69
C ASP A 471 -8.65 -0.35 -15.69
N PRO A 472 -9.46 -1.44 -15.66
CA PRO A 472 -9.24 -2.59 -16.52
C PRO A 472 -9.62 -2.35 -17.99
N ALA A 473 -10.38 -1.30 -18.28
CA ALA A 473 -10.83 -0.99 -19.63
C ALA A 473 -9.77 -0.16 -20.37
N HIS A 474 -9.01 -0.77 -21.26
CA HIS A 474 -8.00 -0.06 -22.04
C HIS A 474 -8.54 0.32 -23.41
N ILE A 475 -8.34 1.58 -23.81
CA ILE A 475 -8.84 2.10 -25.11
C ILE A 475 -8.13 1.43 -26.29
N LEU A 476 -6.81 1.16 -26.14
CA LEU A 476 -5.99 0.60 -27.23
C LEU A 476 -6.38 -0.83 -27.63
N ASN A 477 -6.90 -1.65 -26.71
CA ASN A 477 -7.41 -2.97 -27.04
C ASN A 477 -8.94 -3.02 -27.17
N LEU A 478 -9.56 -1.85 -27.45
CA LEU A 478 -11.01 -1.68 -27.58
C LEU A 478 -11.77 -2.25 -26.37
N PHE A 479 -11.35 -1.89 -25.17
CA PHE A 479 -11.95 -2.30 -23.90
C PHE A 479 -11.91 -3.83 -23.68
N GLY A 480 -10.83 -4.49 -24.12
CA GLY A 480 -10.66 -5.94 -24.02
C GLY A 480 -11.26 -6.76 -25.19
N ALA A 481 -11.82 -6.10 -26.21
CA ALA A 481 -12.32 -6.79 -27.41
C ALA A 481 -11.19 -7.38 -28.28
N LEU A 482 -9.99 -6.83 -28.20
CA LEU A 482 -8.82 -7.35 -28.90
C LEU A 482 -7.95 -8.19 -27.92
N PRO A 483 -7.52 -9.41 -28.32
CA PRO A 483 -6.84 -10.35 -27.43
C PRO A 483 -5.33 -10.07 -27.34
N PHE A 484 -4.94 -8.84 -26.95
CA PHE A 484 -3.54 -8.52 -26.63
C PHE A 484 -3.48 -7.67 -25.37
N ASP A 485 -2.41 -7.86 -24.59
CA ASP A 485 -2.13 -7.07 -23.40
C ASP A 485 -1.51 -5.74 -23.79
N VAL A 486 -2.04 -4.67 -23.19
CA VAL A 486 -1.55 -3.31 -23.41
C VAL A 486 -0.42 -3.04 -22.42
N PRO A 487 0.79 -2.64 -22.87
CA PRO A 487 1.88 -2.25 -21.98
C PRO A 487 1.43 -1.18 -20.99
N SER A 488 1.81 -1.32 -19.72
CA SER A 488 1.34 -0.48 -18.60
C SER A 488 1.48 1.04 -18.84
N LEU A 489 2.55 1.46 -19.52
CA LEU A 489 2.82 2.86 -19.82
C LEU A 489 1.76 3.50 -20.75
N ILE A 490 1.11 2.72 -21.61
CA ILE A 490 0.10 3.16 -22.58
C ILE A 490 -1.27 2.54 -22.33
N ALA A 491 -1.43 1.86 -21.20
CA ALA A 491 -2.69 1.26 -20.76
C ALA A 491 -3.64 2.34 -20.21
N ILE A 492 -4.18 3.17 -21.13
CA ILE A 492 -5.05 4.29 -20.77
C ILE A 492 -6.50 3.82 -20.78
N GLY A 493 -7.12 3.88 -19.60
CA GLY A 493 -8.53 3.59 -19.41
C GLY A 493 -9.42 4.84 -19.54
N PRO A 494 -10.76 4.66 -19.64
CA PRO A 494 -11.73 5.75 -19.68
C PRO A 494 -11.65 6.71 -18.51
N LEU A 495 -11.35 6.22 -17.30
CA LEU A 495 -11.19 7.08 -16.12
C LEU A 495 -10.01 8.05 -16.27
N ALA A 496 -8.87 7.58 -16.79
CA ALA A 496 -7.72 8.44 -17.03
C ALA A 496 -8.03 9.54 -18.07
N VAL A 497 -8.77 9.20 -19.14
CA VAL A 497 -9.24 10.18 -20.13
C VAL A 497 -10.21 11.19 -19.51
N LEU A 498 -11.17 10.74 -18.71
CA LEU A 498 -12.10 11.61 -17.99
C LEU A 498 -11.37 12.54 -17.02
N LEU A 499 -10.32 12.04 -16.35
CA LEU A 499 -9.44 12.87 -15.52
C LEU A 499 -8.79 13.99 -16.36
N GLY A 500 -8.15 13.64 -17.47
CA GLY A 500 -7.52 14.61 -18.37
C GLY A 500 -8.50 15.67 -18.86
N VAL A 501 -9.69 15.26 -19.33
CA VAL A 501 -10.74 16.16 -19.83
C VAL A 501 -11.29 17.07 -18.72
N THR A 502 -11.63 16.54 -17.55
CA THR A 502 -12.16 17.34 -16.43
C THR A 502 -11.12 18.32 -15.91
N MET A 503 -9.85 17.93 -15.88
CA MET A 503 -8.75 18.80 -15.49
C MET A 503 -8.50 19.91 -16.53
N TRP A 504 -8.52 19.57 -17.82
CA TRP A 504 -8.42 20.55 -18.90
C TRP A 504 -9.57 21.57 -18.83
N LEU A 505 -10.80 21.13 -18.59
CA LEU A 505 -11.94 22.03 -18.37
C LEU A 505 -11.72 22.95 -17.17
N THR A 506 -11.21 22.44 -16.08
CA THR A 506 -10.91 23.20 -14.86
C THR A 506 -9.88 24.31 -15.13
N PHE A 507 -8.80 24.00 -15.84
CA PHE A 507 -7.80 25.01 -16.22
C PHE A 507 -8.32 26.02 -17.23
N ARG A 508 -9.16 25.59 -18.17
CA ARG A 508 -9.75 26.49 -19.17
C ARG A 508 -10.72 27.50 -18.58
N LEU A 509 -11.50 27.10 -17.58
CA LEU A 509 -12.46 27.97 -16.89
C LEU A 509 -11.81 28.84 -15.82
N ASN A 510 -10.58 28.51 -15.43
CA ASN A 510 -9.82 29.23 -14.42
C ASN A 510 -8.62 29.97 -15.06
N PRO A 511 -8.85 31.02 -15.88
CA PRO A 511 -7.78 31.77 -16.50
C PRO A 511 -7.04 32.57 -15.43
N THR A 512 -6.01 31.98 -14.86
CA THR A 512 -5.06 32.69 -14.01
C THR A 512 -4.25 33.68 -14.82
N ALA A 513 -3.84 34.79 -14.18
CA ALA A 513 -2.91 35.76 -14.76
C ALA A 513 -1.51 35.12 -14.87
N MET A 514 -1.31 34.26 -15.85
CA MET A 514 -0.07 33.52 -16.08
C MET A 514 0.75 34.16 -17.20
N ASP A 515 2.07 34.04 -17.06
CA ASP A 515 3.02 34.24 -18.15
C ASP A 515 2.69 33.29 -19.33
N PRO A 516 2.87 33.66 -20.58
CA PRO A 516 2.66 32.80 -21.74
C PRO A 516 3.34 31.44 -21.64
N MET A 517 4.51 31.34 -21.02
CA MET A 517 5.21 30.07 -20.76
C MET A 517 4.47 29.20 -19.75
N GLN A 518 4.02 29.77 -18.63
CA GLN A 518 3.19 29.06 -17.65
C GLN A 518 1.88 28.57 -18.25
N GLN A 519 1.22 29.42 -19.05
CA GLN A 519 -0.02 29.06 -19.73
C GLN A 519 0.16 27.84 -20.64
N GLN A 520 1.29 27.74 -21.33
CA GLN A 520 1.62 26.62 -22.20
C GLN A 520 1.86 25.34 -21.37
N ILE A 521 2.59 25.42 -20.26
CA ILE A 521 2.80 24.29 -19.35
C ILE A 521 1.45 23.78 -18.81
N PHE A 522 0.60 24.67 -18.30
CA PHE A 522 -0.70 24.29 -17.75
C PHE A 522 -1.68 23.76 -18.80
N SER A 523 -1.49 24.08 -20.09
CA SER A 523 -2.33 23.52 -21.16
C SER A 523 -1.97 22.07 -21.50
N ILE A 524 -0.71 21.67 -21.29
CA ILE A 524 -0.19 20.31 -21.57
C ILE A 524 -0.34 19.41 -20.33
N MET A 525 -0.25 19.98 -19.12
CA MET A 525 -0.25 19.25 -17.86
C MET A 525 -1.42 18.24 -17.67
N PRO A 526 -2.70 18.55 -18.04
CA PRO A 526 -3.79 17.59 -17.93
C PRO A 526 -3.54 16.30 -18.72
N TRP A 527 -2.93 16.43 -19.88
CA TRP A 527 -2.62 15.29 -20.74
C TRP A 527 -1.43 14.48 -20.22
N VAL A 528 -0.41 15.15 -19.71
CA VAL A 528 0.72 14.47 -19.05
C VAL A 528 0.22 13.70 -17.82
N LEU A 529 -0.60 14.34 -16.98
CA LEU A 529 -1.18 13.71 -15.79
C LEU A 529 -2.12 12.54 -16.13
N MET A 530 -2.83 12.59 -17.25
CA MET A 530 -3.62 11.48 -17.75
C MET A 530 -2.76 10.20 -17.92
N PHE A 531 -1.58 10.32 -18.53
CA PHE A 531 -0.66 9.19 -18.70
C PHE A 531 -0.05 8.75 -17.37
N VAL A 532 0.42 9.70 -16.55
CA VAL A 532 1.04 9.41 -15.26
C VAL A 532 0.07 8.72 -14.30
N MET A 533 -1.21 9.09 -14.36
CA MET A 533 -2.23 8.58 -13.44
C MET A 533 -2.94 7.32 -13.96
N ALA A 534 -2.75 6.94 -15.22
CA ALA A 534 -3.40 5.76 -15.80
C ALA A 534 -3.14 4.45 -15.01
N PRO A 535 -1.94 4.16 -14.48
CA PRO A 535 -1.67 2.96 -13.70
C PRO A 535 -2.16 3.02 -12.23
N PHE A 536 -2.74 4.14 -11.79
CA PHE A 536 -3.23 4.25 -10.41
C PHE A 536 -4.61 3.62 -10.23
N ALA A 537 -4.95 3.32 -8.98
CA ALA A 537 -6.23 2.73 -8.60
C ALA A 537 -7.44 3.51 -9.13
N ALA A 538 -8.44 2.81 -9.67
CA ALA A 538 -9.65 3.39 -10.24
C ALA A 538 -10.39 4.29 -9.24
N GLY A 539 -10.41 3.95 -7.96
CA GLY A 539 -10.99 4.76 -6.89
C GLY A 539 -10.30 6.13 -6.73
N LEU A 540 -8.98 6.20 -6.94
CA LEU A 540 -8.25 7.47 -6.89
C LEU A 540 -8.58 8.37 -8.08
N LEU A 541 -8.68 7.79 -9.27
CA LEU A 541 -9.13 8.51 -10.46
C LEU A 541 -10.57 9.01 -10.29
N LEU A 542 -11.47 8.18 -9.76
CA LEU A 542 -12.85 8.55 -9.45
C LEU A 542 -12.91 9.73 -8.48
N TYR A 543 -12.14 9.69 -7.40
CA TYR A 543 -12.00 10.81 -6.48
C TYR A 543 -11.57 12.09 -7.21
N TRP A 544 -10.52 12.03 -8.04
CA TRP A 544 -9.99 13.21 -8.71
C TRP A 544 -10.94 13.78 -9.74
N ILE A 545 -11.61 12.92 -10.52
CA ILE A 545 -12.66 13.32 -11.48
C ILE A 545 -13.79 14.05 -10.73
N THR A 546 -14.29 13.45 -9.64
CA THR A 546 -15.34 14.03 -8.80
C THR A 546 -14.91 15.37 -8.23
N ASN A 547 -13.67 15.45 -7.74
CA ASN A 547 -13.08 16.68 -7.22
C ASN A 547 -12.98 17.79 -8.28
N ASN A 548 -12.62 17.46 -9.52
CA ASN A 548 -12.60 18.41 -10.63
C ASN A 548 -14.01 18.90 -10.99
N LEU A 549 -14.98 17.98 -11.07
CA LEU A 549 -16.38 18.33 -11.37
C LEU A 549 -16.99 19.24 -10.29
N LEU A 550 -16.74 18.93 -9.02
CA LEU A 550 -17.18 19.80 -7.91
C LEU A 550 -16.47 21.16 -7.94
N THR A 551 -15.19 21.19 -8.32
CA THR A 551 -14.45 22.44 -8.51
C THR A 551 -15.09 23.30 -9.61
N LEU A 552 -15.43 22.69 -10.75
CA LEU A 552 -16.10 23.37 -11.85
C LEU A 552 -17.46 23.93 -11.43
N ALA A 553 -18.26 23.14 -10.71
CA ALA A 553 -19.57 23.56 -10.20
C ALA A 553 -19.41 24.72 -9.19
N GLN A 554 -18.48 24.59 -8.25
CA GLN A 554 -18.18 25.61 -7.25
C GLN A 554 -17.69 26.92 -7.89
N GLN A 555 -16.77 26.85 -8.85
CA GLN A 555 -16.30 28.02 -9.58
C GLN A 555 -17.45 28.69 -10.34
N SER A 556 -18.25 27.92 -11.08
CA SER A 556 -19.40 28.45 -11.80
C SER A 556 -20.39 29.18 -10.87
N TYR A 557 -20.66 28.61 -9.70
CA TYR A 557 -21.50 29.24 -8.67
C TYR A 557 -20.89 30.55 -8.17
N LEU A 558 -19.60 30.58 -7.81
CA LEU A 558 -18.91 31.76 -7.30
C LEU A 558 -18.79 32.86 -8.39
N TYR A 559 -18.57 32.49 -9.66
CA TYR A 559 -18.60 33.43 -10.77
C TYR A 559 -19.99 34.08 -10.95
N SER A 560 -21.06 33.29 -10.82
CA SER A 560 -22.42 33.81 -10.95
C SER A 560 -22.82 34.81 -9.86
N LYS A 561 -22.20 34.69 -8.67
CA LYS A 561 -22.49 35.55 -7.50
C LYS A 561 -21.60 36.79 -7.41
N ASN A 562 -20.48 36.85 -8.15
CA ASN A 562 -19.56 38.00 -8.12
C ASN A 562 -19.81 38.94 -9.30
N PRO A 563 -20.40 40.16 -9.11
CA PRO A 563 -20.76 41.08 -10.18
C PRO A 563 -19.55 41.56 -10.99
N GLN A 564 -18.40 41.78 -10.35
CA GLN A 564 -17.17 42.26 -11.01
C GLN A 564 -16.60 41.21 -11.97
N LEU A 565 -16.58 39.96 -11.58
CA LEU A 565 -16.11 38.84 -12.42
C LEU A 565 -17.09 38.57 -13.57
N LYS A 566 -18.39 38.71 -13.33
CA LYS A 566 -19.41 38.58 -14.36
C LYS A 566 -19.28 39.67 -15.43
N ALA A 567 -19.04 40.92 -15.02
CA ALA A 567 -18.80 42.02 -15.92
C ALA A 567 -17.54 41.82 -16.78
N GLN A 568 -16.47 41.31 -16.15
CA GLN A 568 -15.21 41.04 -16.85
C GLN A 568 -15.32 39.84 -17.81
N ALA A 569 -15.99 38.76 -17.40
CA ALA A 569 -16.24 37.62 -18.29
C ALA A 569 -17.08 37.98 -19.51
N ASN A 570 -18.07 38.87 -19.35
CA ASN A 570 -18.84 39.41 -20.47
C ASN A 570 -17.99 40.27 -21.42
N LYS A 571 -17.06 41.05 -20.85
CA LYS A 571 -16.12 41.87 -21.65
C LYS A 571 -15.14 40.97 -22.42
N ASP A 572 -14.54 39.97 -21.77
CA ASP A 572 -13.63 39.01 -22.42
C ASP A 572 -14.33 38.19 -23.52
N LYS A 573 -15.63 37.90 -23.35
CA LYS A 573 -16.45 37.23 -24.36
C LYS A 573 -16.68 38.14 -25.57
N ALA A 574 -17.05 39.39 -25.32
CA ALA A 574 -17.24 40.39 -26.39
C ALA A 574 -15.95 40.65 -27.19
N ASP A 575 -14.80 40.73 -26.49
CA ASP A 575 -13.50 40.94 -27.13
C ASP A 575 -13.10 39.73 -28.01
N ARG A 576 -13.41 38.49 -27.55
CA ARG A 576 -13.19 37.28 -28.37
C ARG A 576 -14.09 37.22 -29.60
N GLU A 577 -15.35 37.59 -29.47
CA GLU A 577 -16.29 37.66 -30.58
C GLU A 577 -15.87 38.74 -31.62
N LEU A 578 -15.37 39.88 -31.16
CA LEU A 578 -14.81 40.92 -32.01
C LEU A 578 -13.52 40.44 -32.71
N ALA A 579 -12.63 39.73 -32.02
CA ALA A 579 -11.42 39.18 -32.63
C ALA A 579 -11.76 38.12 -33.69
N ALA A 580 -12.69 37.18 -33.37
CA ALA A 580 -13.16 36.17 -34.32
C ALA A 580 -13.90 36.76 -35.53
N GLY A 581 -14.59 37.89 -35.33
CA GLY A 581 -15.23 38.64 -36.43
C GLY A 581 -14.23 39.35 -37.35
N ARG A 582 -13.09 39.81 -36.80
CA ARG A 582 -11.99 40.40 -37.60
C ARG A 582 -11.25 39.37 -38.43
N ASP A 583 -11.00 38.16 -37.88
CA ASP A 583 -10.36 37.06 -38.61
C ASP A 583 -11.22 36.54 -39.77
N LYS A 584 -12.54 36.56 -39.63
CA LYS A 584 -13.45 36.20 -40.73
C LYS A 584 -13.51 37.26 -41.84
N LYS A 585 -13.34 38.55 -41.51
CA LYS A 585 -13.30 39.65 -42.51
C LYS A 585 -11.94 39.79 -43.18
N GLY A 586 -10.86 39.26 -42.62
CA GLY A 586 -9.53 39.26 -43.22
C GLY A 586 -9.26 38.09 -44.17
N LYS A 587 -10.18 37.10 -44.21
CA LYS A 587 -10.11 35.92 -45.10
C LYS A 587 -11.16 35.93 -46.22
N ALA A 588 -12.00 36.94 -46.30
CA ALA A 588 -12.89 37.25 -47.44
C ALA A 588 -12.32 38.42 -48.26
#